data_8f41708d7dcc3f374efa4bdbeb62a32c
#
_entry.id   8f41708d7dcc3f374efa4bdbeb62a32c
#
_cell.length_a   1.000
_cell.length_b   1.000
_cell.length_c   1.000
_cell.angle_alpha   90.00
_cell.angle_beta   90.00
_cell.angle_gamma   90.00
#
_symmetry.space_group_name_H-M   'P 1'
#
loop_
_entity.id
_entity.type
_entity.pdbx_description
1 polymer ?
#
loop_
_entity_poly.entity_id
_entity_poly.type
_entity_poly.pdbx_seq_one_letter_code
_entity_poly.pdbx_strand_id
1 'polypeptide(L)'
;DRLGVKLGFPFPAGAYVSDLAANCTENIGGIKVSVNGTYCNLSGLENQCDNLLKSGFGKEYVCRYCLEFIAATRLKMIQNAKKMYGDLPIIMAGGVMSSTVIKEIFKTQMPEAMFVSPEYSRDSGIGVAVNAYRKLKNG
;
A
#
# COMPACT_ATOMS: atom_id res chain seq x y z
N ASP A 1 -2.65 -8.77 3.17
CA ASP A 1 -3.37 -9.82 3.91
C ASP A 1 -2.76 -11.21 3.72
N ARG A 2 -2.47 -11.67 2.48
CA ARG A 2 -1.93 -13.02 2.24
C ARG A 2 -0.65 -13.31 3.04
N LEU A 3 0.30 -12.37 3.04
CA LEU A 3 1.54 -12.50 3.83
C LEU A 3 1.20 -12.69 5.32
N GLY A 4 0.32 -11.87 5.88
CA GLY A 4 -0.05 -11.96 7.29
C GLY A 4 -0.69 -13.30 7.66
N VAL A 5 -1.59 -13.81 6.81
CA VAL A 5 -2.18 -15.15 7.01
C VAL A 5 -1.11 -16.25 6.95
N LYS A 6 -0.14 -16.18 6.03
CA LYS A 6 1.01 -17.09 5.98
C LYS A 6 1.88 -17.03 7.23
N LEU A 7 1.98 -15.87 7.87
CA LEU A 7 2.70 -15.68 9.13
C LEU A 7 1.91 -16.15 10.37
N GLY A 8 0.67 -16.64 10.17
CA GLY A 8 -0.18 -17.19 11.22
C GLY A 8 -1.18 -16.21 11.84
N PHE A 9 -1.36 -15.02 11.27
CA PHE A 9 -2.33 -14.04 11.75
C PHE A 9 -3.75 -14.30 11.21
N PRO A 10 -4.80 -13.98 11.97
CA PRO A 10 -6.17 -14.08 11.49
C PRO A 10 -6.45 -13.05 10.38
N PHE A 11 -7.37 -13.38 9.49
CA PHE A 11 -7.87 -12.43 8.49
C PHE A 11 -8.91 -11.47 9.11
N PRO A 12 -8.87 -10.16 8.82
CA PRO A 12 -7.93 -9.44 7.94
C PRO A 12 -6.59 -9.16 8.61
N ALA A 13 -5.50 -9.55 7.97
CA ALA A 13 -4.16 -9.58 8.56
C ALA A 13 -3.32 -8.30 8.32
N GLY A 14 -3.84 -7.32 7.60
CA GLY A 14 -3.08 -6.13 7.18
C GLY A 14 -2.56 -5.28 8.34
N ALA A 15 -3.31 -5.15 9.44
CA ALA A 15 -2.90 -4.42 10.63
C ALA A 15 -1.67 -5.08 11.29
N TYR A 16 -1.71 -6.41 11.48
CA TYR A 16 -0.59 -7.17 12.05
C TYR A 16 0.69 -7.05 11.21
N VAL A 17 0.55 -7.07 9.88
CA VAL A 17 1.69 -6.85 8.96
C VAL A 17 2.26 -5.45 9.13
N SER A 18 1.40 -4.43 9.29
CA SER A 18 1.84 -3.05 9.51
C SER A 18 2.56 -2.88 10.84
N ASP A 19 2.05 -3.49 11.91
CA ASP A 19 2.63 -3.42 13.24
C ASP A 19 3.99 -4.12 13.30
N LEU A 20 4.11 -5.33 12.71
CA LEU A 20 5.41 -6.01 12.60
C LEU A 20 6.41 -5.18 11.79
N ALA A 21 5.98 -4.62 10.66
CA ALA A 21 6.84 -3.81 9.82
C ALA A 21 7.34 -2.53 10.53
N ALA A 22 6.51 -1.94 11.40
CA ALA A 22 6.89 -0.77 12.19
C ALA A 22 7.99 -1.08 13.22
N ASN A 23 8.06 -2.33 13.70
CA ASN A 23 9.08 -2.79 14.65
C ASN A 23 10.42 -3.15 13.97
N CYS A 24 10.48 -3.19 12.64
CA CYS A 24 11.72 -3.47 11.93
C CYS A 24 12.66 -2.27 12.01
N THR A 25 13.85 -2.49 12.57
CA THR A 25 14.93 -1.49 12.67
C THR A 25 15.98 -1.64 11.59
N GLU A 26 15.91 -2.73 10.80
CA GLU A 26 16.86 -3.01 9.74
C GLU A 26 16.58 -2.16 8.50
N ASN A 27 17.64 -1.79 7.81
CA ASN A 27 17.51 -1.08 6.53
C ASN A 27 17.09 -2.07 5.43
N ILE A 28 15.99 -1.76 4.76
CA ILE A 28 15.50 -2.56 3.65
C ILE A 28 16.22 -2.14 2.37
N GLY A 29 17.01 -3.04 1.83
CA GLY A 29 17.75 -2.81 0.58
C GLY A 29 17.14 -3.54 -0.61
N GLY A 30 17.55 -3.12 -1.83
CA GLY A 30 17.34 -3.90 -3.05
C GLY A 30 15.90 -3.90 -3.61
N ILE A 31 15.04 -2.99 -3.18
CA ILE A 31 13.67 -2.90 -3.73
C ILE A 31 13.72 -2.42 -5.18
N LYS A 32 13.33 -3.31 -6.10
CA LYS A 32 13.18 -2.99 -7.53
C LYS A 32 11.73 -3.19 -7.93
N VAL A 33 11.06 -2.11 -8.33
CA VAL A 33 9.66 -2.14 -8.74
C VAL A 33 9.53 -2.04 -10.26
N SER A 34 8.59 -2.80 -10.81
CA SER A 34 8.23 -2.76 -12.22
C SER A 34 6.89 -2.04 -12.38
N VAL A 35 6.92 -0.88 -13.05
CA VAL A 35 5.74 -0.07 -13.33
C VAL A 35 5.80 0.37 -14.79
N ASN A 36 4.74 0.08 -15.54
CA ASN A 36 4.59 0.48 -16.93
C ASN A 36 3.47 1.53 -17.04
N GLY A 37 3.85 2.78 -17.32
CA GLY A 37 2.91 3.90 -17.24
C GLY A 37 2.33 4.02 -15.83
N THR A 38 1.01 3.91 -15.70
CA THR A 38 0.28 3.91 -14.43
C THR A 38 -0.14 2.50 -13.97
N TYR A 39 0.34 1.45 -14.64
CA TYR A 39 0.04 0.06 -14.30
C TYR A 39 1.19 -0.59 -13.55
N CYS A 40 0.87 -1.39 -12.54
CA CYS A 40 1.85 -2.19 -11.81
C CYS A 40 1.44 -3.65 -11.75
N ASN A 41 2.44 -4.52 -11.53
CA ASN A 41 2.22 -5.93 -11.25
C ASN A 41 2.87 -6.28 -9.91
N LEU A 42 2.04 -6.69 -8.96
CA LEU A 42 2.47 -7.11 -7.62
C LEU A 42 2.53 -8.64 -7.45
N SER A 43 2.27 -9.42 -8.52
CA SER A 43 2.19 -10.89 -8.42
C SER A 43 3.50 -11.54 -7.94
N GLY A 44 4.65 -10.94 -8.24
CA GLY A 44 5.95 -11.42 -7.79
C GLY A 44 6.30 -11.09 -6.34
N LEU A 45 5.61 -10.15 -5.70
CA LEU A 45 5.91 -9.70 -4.33
C LEU A 45 5.74 -10.84 -3.30
N GLU A 46 4.69 -11.64 -3.44
CA GLU A 46 4.45 -12.77 -2.55
C GLU A 46 5.62 -13.77 -2.58
N ASN A 47 6.08 -14.13 -3.80
CA ASN A 47 7.24 -15.02 -3.96
C ASN A 47 8.53 -14.43 -3.39
N GLN A 48 8.73 -13.11 -3.52
CA GLN A 48 9.88 -12.43 -2.93
C GLN A 48 9.84 -12.50 -1.40
N CYS A 49 8.68 -12.24 -0.79
CA CYS A 49 8.50 -12.40 0.66
C CYS A 49 8.75 -13.84 1.11
N ASP A 50 8.24 -14.83 0.39
CA ASP A 50 8.46 -16.25 0.69
C ASP A 50 9.95 -16.62 0.62
N ASN A 51 10.68 -16.11 -0.39
CA ASN A 51 12.12 -16.33 -0.52
C ASN A 51 12.92 -15.70 0.63
N LEU A 52 12.55 -14.50 1.06
CA LEU A 52 13.17 -13.85 2.21
C LEU A 52 12.97 -14.67 3.50
N LEU A 53 11.75 -15.16 3.74
CA LEU A 53 11.46 -16.04 4.88
C LEU A 53 12.30 -17.34 4.82
N LYS A 54 12.38 -17.98 3.65
CA LYS A 54 13.21 -19.19 3.44
C LYS A 54 14.71 -18.93 3.62
N SER A 55 15.15 -17.71 3.34
CA SER A 55 16.54 -17.28 3.54
C SER A 55 16.85 -16.89 5.00
N GLY A 56 15.89 -17.04 5.92
CA GLY A 56 16.09 -16.80 7.34
C GLY A 56 15.88 -15.36 7.83
N PHE A 57 15.35 -14.47 6.98
CA PHE A 57 14.99 -13.13 7.42
C PHE A 57 13.80 -13.16 8.41
N GLY A 58 13.85 -12.30 9.42
CA GLY A 58 12.80 -12.16 10.42
C GLY A 58 11.45 -11.70 9.83
N LYS A 59 10.36 -12.01 10.55
CA LYS A 59 9.00 -11.62 10.11
C LYS A 59 8.85 -10.10 9.98
N GLU A 60 9.47 -9.35 10.89
CA GLU A 60 9.49 -7.88 10.89
C GLU A 60 10.13 -7.33 9.62
N TYR A 61 11.29 -7.88 9.24
CA TYR A 61 11.99 -7.52 8.01
C TYR A 61 11.13 -7.79 6.77
N VAL A 62 10.53 -8.97 6.68
CA VAL A 62 9.73 -9.36 5.51
C VAL A 62 8.45 -8.53 5.41
N CYS A 63 7.80 -8.22 6.53
CA CYS A 63 6.65 -7.33 6.57
C CYS A 63 7.05 -5.90 6.13
N ARG A 64 8.18 -5.41 6.59
CA ARG A 64 8.72 -4.10 6.21
C ARG A 64 9.05 -4.06 4.72
N TYR A 65 9.76 -5.05 4.20
CA TYR A 65 10.05 -5.21 2.78
C TYR A 65 8.78 -5.17 1.94
N CYS A 66 7.75 -5.92 2.33
CA CYS A 66 6.47 -5.98 1.64
C CYS A 66 5.82 -4.59 1.53
N LEU A 67 5.75 -3.84 2.63
CA LEU A 67 5.12 -2.52 2.65
C LEU A 67 5.95 -1.46 1.91
N GLU A 68 7.27 -1.50 2.03
CA GLU A 68 8.15 -0.60 1.28
C GLU A 68 8.08 -0.86 -0.24
N PHE A 69 8.00 -2.12 -0.65
CA PHE A 69 7.78 -2.48 -2.06
C PHE A 69 6.47 -1.90 -2.60
N ILE A 70 5.39 -2.02 -1.82
CA ILE A 70 4.08 -1.45 -2.18
C ILE A 70 4.17 0.08 -2.26
N ALA A 71 4.80 0.72 -1.27
CA ALA A 71 4.98 2.17 -1.27
C ALA A 71 5.79 2.65 -2.47
N ALA A 72 6.93 2.03 -2.75
CA ALA A 72 7.79 2.35 -3.90
C ALA A 72 7.04 2.17 -5.24
N THR A 73 6.25 1.11 -5.36
CA THR A 73 5.41 0.88 -6.54
C THR A 73 4.40 2.01 -6.72
N ARG A 74 3.69 2.41 -5.66
CA ARG A 74 2.70 3.49 -5.71
C ARG A 74 3.34 4.84 -6.02
N LEU A 75 4.45 5.17 -5.39
CA LEU A 75 5.21 6.39 -5.69
C LEU A 75 5.59 6.46 -7.18
N LYS A 76 6.10 5.37 -7.74
CA LYS A 76 6.46 5.31 -9.16
C LYS A 76 5.25 5.48 -10.08
N MET A 77 4.11 4.84 -9.75
CA MET A 77 2.86 5.01 -10.51
C MET A 77 2.39 6.46 -10.50
N ILE A 78 2.41 7.12 -9.33
CA ILE A 78 1.99 8.51 -9.18
C ILE A 78 2.93 9.44 -9.95
N GLN A 79 4.24 9.24 -9.88
CA GLN A 79 5.23 10.00 -10.65
C GLN A 79 4.97 9.90 -12.16
N ASN A 80 4.64 8.70 -12.63
CA ASN A 80 4.28 8.50 -14.04
C ASN A 80 2.93 9.16 -14.38
N ALA A 81 1.94 9.07 -13.50
CA ALA A 81 0.64 9.73 -13.68
C ALA A 81 0.79 11.26 -13.77
N LYS A 82 1.58 11.87 -12.89
CA LYS A 82 1.91 13.30 -12.96
C LYS A 82 2.53 13.71 -14.30
N LYS A 83 3.42 12.87 -14.84
CA LYS A 83 4.02 13.14 -16.17
C LYS A 83 3.01 13.06 -17.30
N MET A 84 1.99 12.19 -17.19
CA MET A 84 0.99 11.96 -18.24
C MET A 84 -0.18 12.95 -18.16
N TYR A 85 -0.61 13.32 -16.96
CA TYR A 85 -1.85 14.05 -16.71
C TYR A 85 -1.68 15.41 -16.03
N GLY A 86 -0.43 15.79 -15.72
CA GLY A 86 -0.13 17.01 -14.97
C GLY A 86 -0.26 16.85 -13.46
N ASP A 87 -0.23 17.97 -12.76
CA ASP A 87 -0.22 18.01 -11.29
C ASP A 87 -1.65 17.98 -10.72
N LEU A 88 -2.19 16.78 -10.61
CA LEU A 88 -3.52 16.53 -10.06
C LEU A 88 -3.43 16.19 -8.55
N PRO A 89 -4.49 16.49 -7.77
CA PRO A 89 -4.56 16.07 -6.36
C PRO A 89 -4.42 14.55 -6.22
N ILE A 90 -3.61 14.13 -5.24
CA ILE A 90 -3.35 12.72 -4.96
C ILE A 90 -4.12 12.32 -3.71
N ILE A 91 -5.05 11.37 -3.87
CA ILE A 91 -5.84 10.82 -2.77
C ILE A 91 -5.52 9.33 -2.63
N MET A 92 -5.05 8.96 -1.44
CA MET A 92 -4.69 7.59 -1.07
C MET A 92 -5.79 6.99 -0.19
N ALA A 93 -6.44 5.95 -0.70
CA ALA A 93 -7.51 5.23 -0.01
C ALA A 93 -7.31 3.72 -0.09
N GLY A 94 -7.99 2.96 0.77
CA GLY A 94 -7.93 1.50 0.86
C GLY A 94 -7.18 1.01 2.10
N GLY A 95 -7.47 -0.21 2.54
CA GLY A 95 -6.96 -0.78 3.79
C GLY A 95 -5.43 -0.78 3.88
N VAL A 96 -4.74 -1.06 2.77
CA VAL A 96 -3.25 -1.05 2.72
C VAL A 96 -2.69 0.35 2.95
N MET A 97 -3.39 1.39 2.47
CA MET A 97 -2.97 2.79 2.64
C MET A 97 -3.19 3.30 4.08
N SER A 98 -3.85 2.52 4.93
CA SER A 98 -3.98 2.83 6.36
C SER A 98 -2.71 2.51 7.16
N SER A 99 -1.75 1.77 6.58
CA SER A 99 -0.48 1.43 7.21
C SER A 99 0.32 2.67 7.62
N THR A 100 0.79 2.70 8.87
CA THR A 100 1.67 3.77 9.39
C THR A 100 2.97 3.84 8.61
N VAL A 101 3.57 2.69 8.29
CA VAL A 101 4.81 2.60 7.51
C VAL A 101 4.68 3.24 6.14
N ILE A 102 3.59 2.95 5.41
CA ILE A 102 3.35 3.56 4.10
C ILE A 102 3.15 5.08 4.23
N LYS A 103 2.38 5.51 5.24
CA LYS A 103 2.15 6.95 5.48
C LYS A 103 3.44 7.70 5.76
N GLU A 104 4.36 7.14 6.56
CA GLU A 104 5.67 7.74 6.86
C GLU A 104 6.53 7.88 5.60
N ILE A 105 6.57 6.84 4.76
CA ILE A 105 7.30 6.88 3.49
C ILE A 105 6.74 7.99 2.59
N PHE A 106 5.43 8.07 2.46
CA PHE A 106 4.79 9.10 1.64
C PHE A 106 4.97 10.50 2.21
N LYS A 107 4.88 10.66 3.54
CA LYS A 107 5.14 11.95 4.20
C LYS A 107 6.52 12.53 3.86
N THR A 108 7.50 11.65 3.68
CA THR A 108 8.87 12.04 3.32
C THR A 108 9.06 12.27 1.82
N GLN A 109 8.49 11.39 0.97
CA GLN A 109 8.78 11.37 -0.46
C GLN A 109 7.72 12.06 -1.33
N MET A 110 6.50 12.26 -0.80
CA MET A 110 5.37 12.87 -1.50
C MET A 110 4.40 13.49 -0.49
N PRO A 111 4.83 14.58 0.19
CA PRO A 111 4.07 15.17 1.30
C PRO A 111 2.71 15.76 0.87
N GLU A 112 2.51 16.01 -0.42
CA GLU A 112 1.24 16.47 -0.97
C GLU A 112 0.15 15.39 -1.09
N ALA A 113 0.50 14.10 -0.89
CA ALA A 113 -0.46 13.01 -0.94
C ALA A 113 -1.40 13.04 0.28
N MET A 114 -2.69 13.07 0.03
CA MET A 114 -3.73 13.08 1.05
C MET A 114 -4.18 11.64 1.34
N PHE A 115 -4.18 11.25 2.62
CA PHE A 115 -4.66 9.95 3.05
C PHE A 115 -6.07 10.05 3.62
N VAL A 116 -6.95 9.19 3.11
CA VAL A 116 -8.30 9.04 3.67
C VAL A 116 -8.17 8.38 5.05
N SER A 117 -8.98 8.83 6.02
CA SER A 117 -8.97 8.23 7.35
C SER A 117 -9.39 6.75 7.29
N PRO A 118 -8.86 5.89 8.19
CA PRO A 118 -9.08 4.45 8.13
C PRO A 118 -10.56 4.03 8.16
N GLU A 119 -11.40 4.79 8.85
CA GLU A 119 -12.84 4.55 8.96
C GLU A 119 -13.58 4.65 7.62
N TYR A 120 -13.13 5.57 6.71
CA TYR A 120 -13.69 5.73 5.36
C TYR A 120 -12.89 4.97 4.29
N SER A 121 -11.74 4.43 4.65
CA SER A 121 -10.81 3.79 3.72
C SER A 121 -11.01 2.28 3.59
N ARG A 122 -11.70 1.64 4.55
CA ARG A 122 -11.84 0.19 4.63
C ARG A 122 -13.03 -0.37 3.85
N ASP A 123 -14.06 0.43 3.67
CA ASP A 123 -15.30 0.03 2.99
C ASP A 123 -15.71 1.08 1.97
N SER A 124 -15.96 0.65 0.74
CA SER A 124 -16.42 1.52 -0.34
C SER A 124 -17.94 1.72 -0.34
N GLY A 125 -18.69 1.13 0.61
CA GLY A 125 -20.15 1.22 0.69
C GLY A 125 -20.64 2.67 0.72
N ILE A 126 -19.98 3.55 1.48
CA ILE A 126 -20.32 4.99 1.52
C ILE A 126 -20.10 5.64 0.13
N GLY A 127 -19.00 5.32 -0.55
CA GLY A 127 -18.74 5.85 -1.89
C GLY A 127 -19.77 5.40 -2.92
N VAL A 128 -20.20 4.14 -2.86
CA VAL A 128 -21.28 3.59 -3.70
C VAL A 128 -22.60 4.29 -3.41
N ALA A 129 -22.97 4.47 -2.15
CA ALA A 129 -24.21 5.14 -1.73
C ALA A 129 -24.23 6.61 -2.20
N VAL A 130 -23.12 7.35 -2.02
CA VAL A 130 -22.99 8.74 -2.50
C VAL A 130 -23.11 8.82 -4.03
N ASN A 131 -22.48 7.91 -4.75
CA ASN A 131 -22.60 7.87 -6.21
C ASN A 131 -24.02 7.54 -6.69
N ALA A 132 -24.68 6.58 -6.03
CA ALA A 132 -26.09 6.26 -6.32
C ALA A 132 -26.99 7.47 -6.06
N TYR A 133 -26.83 8.15 -4.90
CA TYR A 133 -27.58 9.35 -4.57
C TYR A 133 -27.36 10.48 -5.60
N ARG A 134 -26.12 10.73 -6.01
CA ARG A 134 -25.80 11.75 -7.03
C ARG A 134 -26.45 11.44 -8.39
N LYS A 135 -26.42 10.18 -8.80
CA LYS A 135 -27.09 9.74 -10.05
C LYS A 135 -28.60 9.92 -10.00
N LEU A 136 -29.23 9.61 -8.85
CA LEU A 136 -30.68 9.81 -8.67
C LEU A 136 -31.07 11.29 -8.65
N LYS A 137 -30.20 12.17 -8.20
CA LYS A 137 -30.50 13.61 -8.10
C LYS A 137 -30.22 14.38 -9.38
N ASN A 138 -29.34 13.89 -10.25
CA ASN A 138 -28.89 14.55 -11.49
C ASN A 138 -29.44 13.87 -12.77
N GLY A 139 -30.21 12.81 -12.65
CA GLY A 139 -30.97 12.16 -13.74
C GLY A 139 -32.42 12.57 -13.69
#